data_19b2b8f37728707d2904c9435e9f4b03
#
_entry.id   19b2b8f37728707d2904c9435e9f4b03
#
_cell.length_a   1.000
_cell.length_b   1.000
_cell.length_c   1.000
_cell.angle_alpha   90.00
_cell.angle_beta   90.00
_cell.angle_gamma   90.00
#
_symmetry.space_group_name_H-M   'P 1'
#
loop_
_entity.id
_entity.type
_entity.pdbx_description
1 polymer ?
#
loop_
_entity_poly.entity_id
_entity_poly.type
_entity_poly.pdbx_seq_one_letter_code
_entity_poly.pdbx_strand_id
1 'polypeptide(L)'
;MSAQDFLVELGTEELPPKALNTLADAFLAGIEKGLHSAGLKFAAKKVYAAPRRLAVLLTALETQQPDRSINLDGPPRQAAFDAEGNPTQAALGFAKKCGVELSEIDQRGPKLRFSQVITGKPTASLLPTIVEDSLNDLPIPKRMRWGARKEEFVRPTQWLVMLLGDQVIDCTILAQKAGRDSRGHRFHHPEAVRITSPANYAADLRAAYVLADANERRELISKRTEELARLQEGTAIVPPSLLDEVTALVEWPVPLVCSFEERFLDVPQEALITTMQDNQKYFCLLDVDGKLLPRFITVANIESKDPQQIIAGNEKVVRPRLTDAEFFFKQDKKQKLEDFNLRLQNVVFQEKLGSVYDKAVRVSKLAAYIAPRIGGDAAWAARAGLLSKCDLATEMVGEFPEMQGVAGYYYALNDGEPQDVALALNEQYMPRGAG
;
A
#
# COMPACT_ATOMS: atom_id res chain seq x y z
N MET A 1 -34.01 -6.39 -17.27
CA MET A 1 -33.35 -5.06 -17.30
C MET A 1 -32.16 -5.17 -18.22
N SER A 2 -31.85 -4.16 -19.01
CA SER A 2 -30.61 -4.14 -19.79
C SER A 2 -29.42 -3.93 -18.86
N ALA A 3 -28.30 -4.56 -19.17
CA ALA A 3 -27.06 -4.46 -18.42
C ALA A 3 -25.90 -4.18 -19.37
N GLN A 4 -24.93 -3.39 -18.91
CA GLN A 4 -23.73 -3.01 -19.69
C GLN A 4 -22.51 -3.02 -18.77
N ASP A 5 -21.33 -3.19 -19.36
CA ASP A 5 -20.10 -3.10 -18.60
C ASP A 5 -19.79 -1.61 -18.29
N PHE A 6 -19.34 -1.36 -17.07
CA PHE A 6 -18.93 -0.03 -16.63
C PHE A 6 -17.43 -0.01 -16.36
N LEU A 7 -16.75 0.97 -16.90
CA LEU A 7 -15.36 1.27 -16.64
C LEU A 7 -15.20 2.70 -16.15
N VAL A 8 -14.47 2.87 -15.06
CA VAL A 8 -13.90 4.16 -14.68
C VAL A 8 -12.40 4.02 -14.43
N GLU A 9 -11.61 4.93 -15.00
CA GLU A 9 -10.18 5.08 -14.72
C GLU A 9 -9.89 6.54 -14.38
N LEU A 10 -9.27 6.76 -13.21
CA LEU A 10 -8.66 8.04 -12.86
C LEU A 10 -7.16 7.94 -13.10
N GLY A 11 -6.64 8.75 -14.01
CA GLY A 11 -5.22 8.89 -14.29
C GLY A 11 -4.60 10.02 -13.48
N THR A 12 -3.39 9.78 -12.96
CA THR A 12 -2.68 10.68 -12.05
C THR A 12 -1.18 10.74 -12.38
N GLU A 13 -0.43 11.61 -11.72
CA GLU A 13 0.99 11.40 -11.51
C GLU A 13 1.21 10.23 -10.53
N GLU A 14 2.47 9.77 -10.35
CA GLU A 14 2.80 8.55 -9.63
C GLU A 14 2.22 8.54 -8.20
N LEU A 15 1.32 7.60 -7.95
CA LEU A 15 0.69 7.38 -6.66
C LEU A 15 1.69 6.82 -5.64
N PRO A 16 1.52 7.08 -4.34
CA PRO A 16 2.39 6.51 -3.31
C PRO A 16 2.34 4.98 -3.35
N PRO A 17 3.48 4.28 -3.58
CA PRO A 17 3.47 2.83 -3.80
C PRO A 17 2.88 2.03 -2.64
N LYS A 18 3.17 2.42 -1.39
CA LYS A 18 2.63 1.75 -0.19
C LYS A 18 1.12 1.94 0.00
N ALA A 19 0.53 2.96 -0.63
CA ALA A 19 -0.90 3.23 -0.54
C ALA A 19 -1.69 2.72 -1.75
N LEU A 20 -1.03 2.31 -2.83
CA LEU A 20 -1.67 2.04 -4.11
C LEU A 20 -2.81 1.02 -4.01
N ASN A 21 -2.55 -0.15 -3.41
CA ASN A 21 -3.56 -1.20 -3.25
C ASN A 21 -4.71 -0.75 -2.33
N THR A 22 -4.39 -0.09 -1.21
CA THR A 22 -5.40 0.43 -0.28
C THR A 22 -6.32 1.45 -0.96
N LEU A 23 -5.76 2.34 -1.78
CA LEU A 23 -6.54 3.32 -2.54
C LEU A 23 -7.42 2.65 -3.60
N ALA A 24 -6.90 1.63 -4.29
CA ALA A 24 -7.64 0.90 -5.31
C ALA A 24 -8.82 0.12 -4.70
N ASP A 25 -8.59 -0.60 -3.61
CA ASP A 25 -9.63 -1.35 -2.90
C ASP A 25 -10.70 -0.42 -2.31
N ALA A 26 -10.29 0.71 -1.72
CA ALA A 26 -11.22 1.72 -1.20
C ALA A 26 -12.06 2.36 -2.32
N PHE A 27 -11.46 2.59 -3.49
CA PHE A 27 -12.17 3.13 -4.65
C PHE A 27 -13.26 2.16 -5.13
N LEU A 28 -12.93 0.88 -5.27
CA LEU A 28 -13.91 -0.16 -5.60
C LEU A 28 -15.02 -0.23 -4.55
N ALA A 29 -14.66 -0.29 -3.25
CA ALA A 29 -15.63 -0.38 -2.16
C ALA A 29 -16.59 0.83 -2.12
N GLY A 30 -16.10 2.04 -2.39
CA GLY A 30 -16.90 3.25 -2.48
C GLY A 30 -17.92 3.18 -3.62
N ILE A 31 -17.50 2.74 -4.80
CA ILE A 31 -18.39 2.54 -5.96
C ILE A 31 -19.47 1.49 -5.64
N GLU A 32 -19.08 0.35 -5.06
CA GLU A 32 -20.03 -0.71 -4.65
C GLU A 32 -21.06 -0.17 -3.66
N LYS A 33 -20.64 0.57 -2.64
CA LYS A 33 -21.51 1.21 -1.66
C LYS A 33 -22.53 2.14 -2.33
N GLY A 34 -22.07 2.99 -3.26
CA GLY A 34 -22.93 3.91 -4.01
C GLY A 34 -23.96 3.17 -4.88
N LEU A 35 -23.53 2.16 -5.63
CA LEU A 35 -24.43 1.33 -6.47
C LEU A 35 -25.44 0.55 -5.62
N HIS A 36 -25.00 -0.04 -4.51
CA HIS A 36 -25.89 -0.75 -3.59
C HIS A 36 -26.95 0.19 -3.01
N SER A 37 -26.58 1.40 -2.62
CA SER A 37 -27.49 2.43 -2.12
C SER A 37 -28.50 2.88 -3.18
N ALA A 38 -28.09 2.84 -4.46
CA ALA A 38 -28.96 3.09 -5.60
C ALA A 38 -29.83 1.87 -5.98
N GLY A 39 -29.61 0.70 -5.39
CA GLY A 39 -30.32 -0.54 -5.71
C GLY A 39 -29.89 -1.15 -7.04
N LEU A 40 -28.72 -0.80 -7.56
CA LEU A 40 -28.15 -1.29 -8.81
C LEU A 40 -27.29 -2.53 -8.57
N LYS A 41 -27.41 -3.52 -9.45
CA LYS A 41 -26.64 -4.77 -9.40
C LYS A 41 -25.70 -4.90 -10.58
N PHE A 42 -24.64 -5.68 -10.39
CA PHE A 42 -23.66 -6.05 -11.41
C PHE A 42 -23.25 -7.52 -11.22
N ALA A 43 -22.69 -8.14 -12.27
CA ALA A 43 -22.34 -9.57 -12.23
C ALA A 43 -20.96 -9.84 -11.64
N ALA A 44 -19.94 -9.06 -12.03
CA ALA A 44 -18.58 -9.21 -11.54
C ALA A 44 -17.88 -7.85 -11.44
N LYS A 45 -16.78 -7.83 -10.68
CA LYS A 45 -15.97 -6.65 -10.44
C LYS A 45 -14.50 -6.97 -10.62
N LYS A 46 -13.76 -6.01 -11.12
CA LYS A 46 -12.30 -6.06 -11.17
C LYS A 46 -11.72 -4.66 -10.88
N VAL A 47 -10.72 -4.63 -10.02
CA VAL A 47 -9.95 -3.43 -9.74
C VAL A 47 -8.61 -3.51 -10.46
N TYR A 48 -8.17 -2.39 -10.98
CA TYR A 48 -6.86 -2.22 -11.58
C TYR A 48 -6.14 -1.07 -10.89
N ALA A 49 -4.86 -1.28 -10.62
CA ALA A 49 -4.01 -0.29 -10.00
C ALA A 49 -2.61 -0.34 -10.61
N ALA A 50 -2.12 0.79 -11.06
CA ALA A 50 -0.76 0.96 -11.55
C ALA A 50 -0.22 2.31 -11.05
N PRO A 51 1.09 2.58 -11.13
CA PRO A 51 1.68 3.79 -10.56
C PRO A 51 0.92 5.08 -10.86
N ARG A 52 0.35 5.22 -12.05
CA ARG A 52 -0.32 6.45 -12.49
C ARG A 52 -1.82 6.31 -12.70
N ARG A 53 -2.47 5.26 -12.16
CA ARG A 53 -3.92 5.05 -12.37
C ARG A 53 -4.57 4.17 -11.33
N LEU A 54 -5.83 4.48 -11.06
CA LEU A 54 -6.78 3.61 -10.36
C LEU A 54 -7.96 3.37 -11.30
N ALA A 55 -8.38 2.11 -11.48
CA ALA A 55 -9.53 1.84 -12.31
C ALA A 55 -10.41 0.72 -11.74
N VAL A 56 -11.70 0.81 -12.02
CA VAL A 56 -12.71 -0.19 -11.66
C VAL A 56 -13.48 -0.58 -12.90
N LEU A 57 -13.58 -1.88 -13.13
CA LEU A 57 -14.41 -2.50 -14.15
C LEU A 57 -15.51 -3.31 -13.47
N LEU A 58 -16.76 -3.01 -13.80
CA LEU A 58 -17.93 -3.79 -13.41
C LEU A 58 -18.56 -4.40 -14.65
N THR A 59 -18.80 -5.71 -14.63
CA THR A 59 -19.48 -6.39 -15.75
C THR A 59 -20.96 -6.49 -15.50
N ALA A 60 -21.72 -6.31 -16.55
CA ALA A 60 -23.19 -6.41 -16.57
C ALA A 60 -23.87 -5.57 -15.48
N LEU A 61 -23.47 -4.29 -15.36
CA LEU A 61 -24.13 -3.31 -14.50
C LEU A 61 -25.51 -2.98 -15.05
N GLU A 62 -26.55 -3.04 -14.21
CA GLU A 62 -27.91 -2.62 -14.58
C GLU A 62 -27.92 -1.17 -15.04
N THR A 63 -28.57 -0.89 -16.19
CA THR A 63 -28.58 0.43 -16.81
C THR A 63 -29.67 1.36 -16.30
N GLN A 64 -30.57 0.83 -15.46
CA GLN A 64 -31.70 1.54 -14.90
C GLN A 64 -31.90 1.17 -13.44
N GLN A 65 -32.04 2.16 -12.57
CA GLN A 65 -32.41 1.97 -11.18
C GLN A 65 -33.83 1.37 -11.10
N PRO A 66 -34.07 0.40 -10.21
CA PRO A 66 -35.41 -0.14 -10.03
C PRO A 66 -36.39 0.93 -9.52
N ASP A 67 -37.62 0.85 -9.96
CA ASP A 67 -38.67 1.67 -9.44
C ASP A 67 -38.88 1.41 -7.94
N ARG A 68 -39.14 2.47 -7.18
CA ARG A 68 -39.42 2.37 -5.73
C ARG A 68 -40.82 2.76 -5.43
N SER A 69 -41.53 1.89 -4.73
CA SER A 69 -42.87 2.17 -4.17
C SER A 69 -42.70 2.80 -2.78
N ILE A 70 -43.11 4.03 -2.63
CA ILE A 70 -43.27 4.68 -1.32
C ILE A 70 -44.66 4.43 -0.83
N ASN A 71 -44.81 3.76 0.31
CA ASN A 71 -46.07 3.57 1.00
C ASN A 71 -46.01 4.28 2.35
N LEU A 72 -46.84 5.29 2.54
CA LEU A 72 -46.94 6.03 3.79
C LEU A 72 -48.29 5.79 4.41
N ASP A 73 -48.31 5.32 5.63
CA ASP A 73 -49.53 5.23 6.43
C ASP A 73 -49.78 6.58 7.12
N GLY A 74 -50.98 7.12 6.91
CA GLY A 74 -51.47 8.33 7.51
C GLY A 74 -52.29 8.11 8.79
N PRO A 75 -53.03 9.13 9.22
CA PRO A 75 -53.88 9.03 10.39
C PRO A 75 -54.98 8.00 10.18
N PRO A 76 -55.51 7.41 11.29
CA PRO A 76 -56.71 6.59 11.24
C PRO A 76 -57.86 7.36 10.62
N ARG A 77 -58.75 6.69 9.84
CA ARG A 77 -59.88 7.31 9.15
C ARG A 77 -60.79 8.10 10.09
N GLN A 78 -60.98 7.62 11.31
CA GLN A 78 -61.78 8.27 12.34
C GLN A 78 -61.21 9.61 12.81
N ALA A 79 -59.86 9.78 12.74
CA ALA A 79 -59.17 11.02 13.06
C ALA A 79 -58.99 11.93 11.83
N ALA A 80 -59.09 11.36 10.64
CA ALA A 80 -58.90 12.05 9.38
C ALA A 80 -60.16 12.80 8.90
N PHE A 81 -61.34 12.34 9.32
CA PHE A 81 -62.62 12.95 8.95
C PHE A 81 -63.47 13.17 10.21
N ASP A 82 -64.23 14.27 10.19
CA ASP A 82 -65.24 14.58 11.22
C ASP A 82 -66.52 13.77 11.05
N ALA A 83 -67.52 13.99 11.93
CA ALA A 83 -68.79 13.26 11.88
C ALA A 83 -69.61 13.59 10.61
N GLU A 84 -69.38 14.73 9.99
CA GLU A 84 -70.01 15.20 8.78
C GLU A 84 -69.25 14.76 7.52
N GLY A 85 -68.10 14.07 7.66
CA GLY A 85 -67.26 13.58 6.56
C GLY A 85 -66.30 14.61 5.99
N ASN A 86 -66.11 15.76 6.64
CA ASN A 86 -65.14 16.77 6.20
C ASN A 86 -63.70 16.39 6.68
N PRO A 87 -62.68 16.72 5.89
CA PRO A 87 -61.30 16.46 6.26
C PRO A 87 -60.84 17.31 7.44
N THR A 88 -60.27 16.66 8.45
CA THR A 88 -59.66 17.30 9.61
C THR A 88 -58.24 17.86 9.25
N GLN A 89 -57.67 18.62 10.16
CA GLN A 89 -56.28 19.08 10.05
C GLN A 89 -55.30 17.92 9.95
N ALA A 90 -55.59 16.73 10.52
CA ALA A 90 -54.77 15.55 10.42
C ALA A 90 -54.74 14.98 8.98
N ALA A 91 -55.88 14.97 8.28
CA ALA A 91 -55.96 14.53 6.89
C ALA A 91 -55.24 15.52 5.96
N LEU A 92 -55.52 16.85 6.13
CA LEU A 92 -54.87 17.90 5.33
C LEU A 92 -53.37 17.99 5.57
N GLY A 93 -52.89 17.80 6.82
CA GLY A 93 -51.49 17.74 7.18
C GLY A 93 -50.78 16.55 6.55
N PHE A 94 -51.47 15.39 6.48
CA PHE A 94 -50.91 14.20 5.81
C PHE A 94 -50.81 14.41 4.30
N ALA A 95 -51.84 14.94 3.64
CA ALA A 95 -51.81 15.30 2.22
C ALA A 95 -50.69 16.27 1.89
N LYS A 96 -50.53 17.33 2.70
CA LYS A 96 -49.44 18.26 2.57
C LYS A 96 -48.06 17.62 2.75
N LYS A 97 -47.92 16.68 3.72
CA LYS A 97 -46.69 15.91 3.93
C LYS A 97 -46.35 15.03 2.72
N CYS A 98 -47.33 14.48 2.06
CA CYS A 98 -47.17 13.67 0.85
C CYS A 98 -46.98 14.51 -0.42
N GLY A 99 -47.23 15.82 -0.35
CA GLY A 99 -47.09 16.75 -1.50
C GLY A 99 -48.17 16.56 -2.55
N VAL A 100 -49.38 16.05 -2.15
CA VAL A 100 -50.49 15.73 -3.05
C VAL A 100 -51.82 16.25 -2.49
N GLU A 101 -52.84 16.32 -3.34
CA GLU A 101 -54.21 16.63 -2.90
C GLU A 101 -54.79 15.42 -2.11
N LEU A 102 -55.74 15.70 -1.19
CA LEU A 102 -56.36 14.66 -0.36
C LEU A 102 -57.13 13.61 -1.20
N SER A 103 -57.61 13.97 -2.39
CA SER A 103 -58.27 13.09 -3.36
C SER A 103 -57.33 12.02 -3.94
N GLU A 104 -56.02 12.24 -3.90
CA GLU A 104 -55.02 11.31 -4.39
C GLU A 104 -54.57 10.30 -3.34
N ILE A 105 -55.02 10.49 -2.09
CA ILE A 105 -54.74 9.58 -0.96
C ILE A 105 -55.80 8.48 -0.90
N ASP A 106 -55.37 7.22 -0.76
CA ASP A 106 -56.32 6.11 -0.56
C ASP A 106 -56.99 6.21 0.83
N GLN A 107 -58.28 6.38 0.79
CA GLN A 107 -59.13 6.59 1.97
C GLN A 107 -59.98 5.36 2.31
N ARG A 108 -59.86 4.24 1.57
CA ARG A 108 -60.71 3.04 1.69
C ARG A 108 -60.39 2.18 2.90
N GLY A 109 -59.20 2.26 3.44
CA GLY A 109 -58.72 1.47 4.56
C GLY A 109 -59.02 2.08 5.93
N PRO A 110 -58.62 1.40 7.02
CA PRO A 110 -58.78 1.88 8.40
C PRO A 110 -57.88 3.12 8.70
N LYS A 111 -56.90 3.36 7.85
CA LYS A 111 -55.99 4.53 7.85
C LYS A 111 -55.90 5.10 6.45
N LEU A 112 -55.63 6.40 6.34
CA LEU A 112 -55.25 6.96 5.07
C LEU A 112 -53.93 6.33 4.61
N ARG A 113 -53.80 6.07 3.30
CA ARG A 113 -52.57 5.52 2.74
C ARG A 113 -52.22 6.26 1.45
N PHE A 114 -50.96 6.66 1.37
CA PHE A 114 -50.38 7.22 0.15
C PHE A 114 -49.39 6.21 -0.44
N SER A 115 -49.58 5.90 -1.71
CA SER A 115 -48.67 5.03 -2.47
C SER A 115 -48.25 5.73 -3.74
N GLN A 116 -46.97 5.87 -3.92
CA GLN A 116 -46.40 6.46 -5.12
C GLN A 116 -45.24 5.58 -5.65
N VAL A 117 -45.26 5.36 -6.94
CA VAL A 117 -44.11 4.74 -7.61
C VAL A 117 -43.17 5.85 -8.09
N ILE A 118 -41.98 5.85 -7.57
CA ILE A 118 -40.90 6.71 -8.07
C ILE A 118 -40.14 5.93 -9.13
N THR A 119 -40.20 6.40 -10.35
CA THR A 119 -39.46 5.81 -11.46
C THR A 119 -37.95 5.90 -11.20
N GLY A 120 -37.25 4.79 -11.36
CA GLY A 120 -35.82 4.71 -11.20
C GLY A 120 -35.08 5.59 -12.22
N LYS A 121 -33.97 6.15 -11.83
CA LYS A 121 -33.13 6.98 -12.71
C LYS A 121 -32.24 6.10 -13.61
N PRO A 122 -31.87 6.58 -14.81
CA PRO A 122 -30.85 5.93 -15.62
C PRO A 122 -29.52 5.85 -14.85
N THR A 123 -28.86 4.70 -14.87
CA THR A 123 -27.58 4.48 -14.17
C THR A 123 -26.53 5.48 -14.60
N ALA A 124 -26.46 5.82 -15.90
CA ALA A 124 -25.56 6.84 -16.43
C ALA A 124 -25.62 8.19 -15.71
N SER A 125 -26.80 8.58 -15.20
CA SER A 125 -27.00 9.84 -14.47
C SER A 125 -26.55 9.76 -13.01
N LEU A 126 -26.39 8.58 -12.44
CA LEU A 126 -26.02 8.37 -11.04
C LEU A 126 -24.49 8.14 -10.89
N LEU A 127 -23.86 7.56 -11.90
CA LEU A 127 -22.44 7.19 -11.87
C LEU A 127 -21.49 8.35 -11.55
N PRO A 128 -21.66 9.58 -12.10
CA PRO A 128 -20.75 10.69 -11.78
C PRO A 128 -20.66 10.97 -10.27
N THR A 129 -21.82 11.09 -9.59
CA THR A 129 -21.85 11.33 -8.15
C THR A 129 -21.28 10.15 -7.36
N ILE A 130 -21.61 8.91 -7.75
CA ILE A 130 -21.10 7.70 -7.09
C ILE A 130 -19.57 7.65 -7.18
N VAL A 131 -19.00 7.95 -8.33
CA VAL A 131 -17.54 7.99 -8.54
C VAL A 131 -16.89 9.12 -7.76
N GLU A 132 -17.45 10.32 -7.82
CA GLU A 132 -16.93 11.49 -7.10
C GLU A 132 -16.93 11.27 -5.59
N ASP A 133 -18.03 10.78 -5.02
CA ASP A 133 -18.15 10.45 -3.60
C ASP A 133 -17.12 9.37 -3.21
N SER A 134 -16.96 8.34 -4.04
CA SER A 134 -15.96 7.29 -3.81
C SER A 134 -14.53 7.81 -3.78
N LEU A 135 -14.17 8.76 -4.66
CA LEU A 135 -12.84 9.39 -4.68
C LEU A 135 -12.63 10.35 -3.49
N ASN A 136 -13.70 11.01 -3.04
CA ASN A 136 -13.65 11.89 -1.87
C ASN A 136 -13.48 11.10 -0.57
N ASP A 137 -14.05 9.90 -0.47
CA ASP A 137 -13.98 9.02 0.70
C ASP A 137 -12.66 8.21 0.78
N LEU A 138 -11.76 8.32 -0.19
CA LEU A 138 -10.49 7.58 -0.17
C LEU A 138 -9.65 7.92 1.07
N PRO A 139 -8.99 6.90 1.69
CA PRO A 139 -8.16 7.08 2.89
C PRO A 139 -6.81 7.76 2.55
N ILE A 140 -6.87 9.03 2.19
CA ILE A 140 -5.72 9.86 1.85
C ILE A 140 -5.31 10.69 3.07
N PRO A 141 -4.17 10.37 3.74
CA PRO A 141 -3.76 11.09 4.94
C PRO A 141 -3.44 12.57 4.68
N LYS A 142 -2.89 12.85 3.51
CA LYS A 142 -2.54 14.22 3.11
C LYS A 142 -2.88 14.42 1.63
N ARG A 143 -3.78 15.35 1.38
CA ARG A 143 -4.13 15.81 0.03
C ARG A 143 -3.24 16.97 -0.38
N MET A 144 -3.02 17.15 -1.68
CA MET A 144 -2.29 18.25 -2.25
C MET A 144 -3.11 18.94 -3.34
N ARG A 145 -2.85 20.22 -3.56
CA ARG A 145 -3.33 21.00 -4.71
C ARG A 145 -2.23 21.12 -5.75
N TRP A 146 -2.59 21.36 -6.98
CA TRP A 146 -1.63 21.58 -8.07
C TRP A 146 -2.10 22.68 -9.03
N GLY A 147 -1.14 23.43 -9.57
CA GLY A 147 -1.42 24.56 -10.44
C GLY A 147 -2.27 25.62 -9.73
N ALA A 148 -3.21 26.23 -10.46
CA ALA A 148 -4.13 27.24 -9.96
C ALA A 148 -5.52 26.67 -9.56
N ARG A 149 -5.65 25.36 -9.44
CA ARG A 149 -6.91 24.65 -9.20
C ARG A 149 -7.25 24.59 -7.70
N LYS A 150 -8.54 24.34 -7.41
CA LYS A 150 -9.04 24.17 -6.04
C LYS A 150 -9.13 22.70 -5.62
N GLU A 151 -9.14 21.80 -6.61
CA GLU A 151 -9.25 20.38 -6.41
C GLU A 151 -8.04 19.84 -5.64
N GLU A 152 -8.32 18.88 -4.77
CA GLU A 152 -7.31 18.24 -3.93
C GLU A 152 -7.35 16.72 -4.12
N PHE A 153 -6.18 16.12 -4.32
CA PHE A 153 -6.02 14.67 -4.38
C PHE A 153 -4.65 14.25 -3.84
N VAL A 154 -4.35 12.95 -3.80
CA VAL A 154 -3.05 12.46 -3.32
C VAL A 154 -1.91 12.81 -4.28
N ARG A 155 -2.20 12.93 -5.59
CA ARG A 155 -1.30 13.38 -6.66
C ARG A 155 -2.10 14.14 -7.71
N PRO A 156 -1.47 14.97 -8.54
CA PRO A 156 -2.14 15.65 -9.65
C PRO A 156 -2.86 14.67 -10.56
N THR A 157 -4.12 14.96 -10.86
CA THR A 157 -4.92 14.18 -11.82
C THR A 157 -4.66 14.66 -13.25
N GLN A 158 -4.64 13.73 -14.22
CA GLN A 158 -4.24 13.99 -15.59
C GLN A 158 -5.32 13.65 -16.63
N TRP A 159 -6.09 12.60 -16.40
CA TRP A 159 -7.19 12.19 -17.28
C TRP A 159 -8.25 11.40 -16.51
N LEU A 160 -9.43 11.28 -17.13
CA LEU A 160 -10.54 10.48 -16.63
C LEU A 160 -11.15 9.70 -17.79
N VAL A 161 -11.20 8.36 -17.67
CA VAL A 161 -11.99 7.50 -18.56
C VAL A 161 -13.24 7.09 -17.80
N MET A 162 -14.41 7.21 -18.43
CA MET A 162 -15.67 6.78 -17.83
C MET A 162 -16.64 6.30 -18.89
N LEU A 163 -16.84 4.99 -18.97
CA LEU A 163 -17.61 4.32 -20.00
C LEU A 163 -18.71 3.44 -19.41
N LEU A 164 -19.91 3.50 -19.97
CA LEU A 164 -20.98 2.54 -19.76
C LEU A 164 -21.32 1.90 -21.11
N GLY A 165 -20.95 0.64 -21.30
CA GLY A 165 -20.89 0.05 -22.63
C GLY A 165 -19.98 0.86 -23.54
N ASP A 166 -20.49 1.24 -24.72
CA ASP A 166 -19.74 2.04 -25.69
C ASP A 166 -19.89 3.56 -25.49
N GLN A 167 -20.69 3.98 -24.52
CA GLN A 167 -20.97 5.40 -24.28
C GLN A 167 -20.05 6.01 -23.24
N VAL A 168 -19.50 7.18 -23.55
CA VAL A 168 -18.80 8.02 -22.56
C VAL A 168 -19.84 8.68 -21.67
N ILE A 169 -19.68 8.57 -20.36
CA ILE A 169 -20.47 9.30 -19.37
C ILE A 169 -19.95 10.74 -19.30
N ASP A 170 -20.77 11.70 -19.73
CA ASP A 170 -20.37 13.12 -19.72
C ASP A 170 -20.37 13.68 -18.28
N CYS A 171 -19.19 13.89 -17.75
CA CYS A 171 -18.97 14.49 -16.42
C CYS A 171 -17.58 15.09 -16.31
N THR A 172 -17.37 15.87 -15.24
CA THR A 172 -16.05 16.41 -14.87
C THR A 172 -15.81 16.11 -13.39
N ILE A 173 -14.76 15.36 -13.09
CA ILE A 173 -14.37 14.96 -11.73
C ILE A 173 -12.91 15.34 -11.52
N LEU A 174 -12.56 15.96 -10.39
CA LEU A 174 -11.23 16.47 -10.08
C LEU A 174 -10.62 17.30 -11.24
N ALA A 175 -11.45 18.14 -11.85
CA ALA A 175 -11.15 18.96 -13.02
C ALA A 175 -10.72 18.20 -14.29
N GLN A 176 -10.99 16.90 -14.36
CA GLN A 176 -10.79 16.09 -15.57
C GLN A 176 -12.14 15.81 -16.22
N LYS A 177 -12.27 16.20 -17.49
CA LYS A 177 -13.44 15.83 -18.28
C LYS A 177 -13.36 14.36 -18.66
N ALA A 178 -14.43 13.63 -18.43
CA ALA A 178 -14.50 12.23 -18.79
C ALA A 178 -14.42 12.03 -20.32
N GLY A 179 -13.70 11.00 -20.71
CA GLY A 179 -13.51 10.58 -22.09
C GLY A 179 -13.34 9.06 -22.17
N ARG A 180 -12.74 8.62 -23.26
CA ARG A 180 -12.33 7.22 -23.47
C ARG A 180 -10.84 7.05 -23.72
N ASP A 181 -10.07 8.14 -23.65
CA ASP A 181 -8.65 8.13 -23.94
C ASP A 181 -7.86 8.06 -22.63
N SER A 182 -7.17 6.93 -22.45
CA SER A 182 -6.20 6.69 -21.40
C SER A 182 -4.78 7.09 -21.85
N ARG A 183 -3.76 6.77 -21.07
CA ARG A 183 -2.35 7.00 -21.40
C ARG A 183 -1.59 5.67 -21.32
N GLY A 184 -0.73 5.44 -22.29
CA GLY A 184 0.21 4.33 -22.32
C GLY A 184 1.44 4.58 -21.43
N HIS A 185 2.42 3.71 -21.57
CA HIS A 185 3.71 3.87 -20.92
C HIS A 185 4.41 5.13 -21.43
N ARG A 186 4.91 5.96 -20.50
CA ARG A 186 5.42 7.31 -20.81
C ARG A 186 6.49 7.35 -21.90
N PHE A 187 7.33 6.31 -22.00
CA PHE A 187 8.42 6.23 -22.98
C PHE A 187 8.13 5.29 -24.15
N HIS A 188 7.46 4.15 -23.91
CA HIS A 188 7.19 3.17 -24.96
C HIS A 188 5.98 3.55 -25.82
N HIS A 189 5.00 4.24 -25.23
CA HIS A 189 3.78 4.66 -25.90
C HIS A 189 3.29 6.00 -25.32
N PRO A 190 3.93 7.12 -25.71
CA PRO A 190 3.60 8.45 -25.17
C PRO A 190 2.24 8.98 -25.66
N GLU A 191 1.64 8.39 -26.70
CA GLU A 191 0.37 8.78 -27.27
C GLU A 191 -0.80 8.37 -26.36
N ALA A 192 -1.99 8.93 -26.66
CA ALA A 192 -3.22 8.53 -26.01
C ALA A 192 -3.62 7.11 -26.42
N VAL A 193 -4.13 6.34 -25.48
CA VAL A 193 -4.66 4.98 -25.70
C VAL A 193 -6.17 5.06 -25.69
N ARG A 194 -6.78 4.88 -26.86
CA ARG A 194 -8.24 4.86 -26.99
C ARG A 194 -8.76 3.53 -26.45
N ILE A 195 -9.51 3.56 -25.36
CA ILE A 195 -10.17 2.38 -24.82
C ILE A 195 -11.35 2.02 -25.70
N THR A 196 -11.26 0.86 -26.35
CA THR A 196 -12.24 0.42 -27.36
C THR A 196 -13.56 0.03 -26.71
N SER A 197 -13.50 -0.65 -25.56
CA SER A 197 -14.66 -0.99 -24.72
C SER A 197 -14.19 -1.26 -23.28
N PRO A 198 -15.09 -1.23 -22.27
CA PRO A 198 -14.73 -1.62 -20.91
C PRO A 198 -14.04 -2.97 -20.80
N ALA A 199 -14.53 -3.99 -21.51
CA ALA A 199 -13.97 -5.35 -21.51
C ALA A 199 -12.54 -5.42 -22.07
N ASN A 200 -12.17 -4.55 -23.00
CA ASN A 200 -10.85 -4.52 -23.62
C ASN A 200 -9.81 -3.68 -22.87
N TYR A 201 -10.20 -3.03 -21.77
CA TYR A 201 -9.35 -2.09 -21.04
C TYR A 201 -7.93 -2.61 -20.76
N ALA A 202 -7.81 -3.81 -20.19
CA ALA A 202 -6.50 -4.37 -19.87
C ALA A 202 -5.68 -4.73 -21.13
N ALA A 203 -6.36 -5.19 -22.18
CA ALA A 203 -5.71 -5.54 -23.46
C ALA A 203 -5.21 -4.29 -24.20
N ASP A 204 -6.03 -3.24 -24.26
CA ASP A 204 -5.68 -1.96 -24.90
C ASP A 204 -4.47 -1.33 -24.19
N LEU A 205 -4.43 -1.36 -22.86
CA LEU A 205 -3.30 -0.84 -22.07
C LEU A 205 -2.05 -1.72 -22.19
N ARG A 206 -2.20 -3.05 -22.25
CA ARG A 206 -1.07 -3.95 -22.47
C ARG A 206 -0.40 -3.69 -23.82
N ALA A 207 -1.17 -3.45 -24.87
CA ALA A 207 -0.63 -3.09 -26.19
C ALA A 207 0.15 -1.75 -26.15
N ALA A 208 -0.11 -0.92 -25.14
CA ALA A 208 0.58 0.34 -24.87
C ALA A 208 1.61 0.24 -23.74
N TYR A 209 2.13 -0.95 -23.47
CA TYR A 209 3.16 -1.22 -22.43
C TYR A 209 2.72 -0.86 -21.01
N VAL A 210 1.48 -1.14 -20.67
CA VAL A 210 0.96 -0.99 -19.29
C VAL A 210 0.23 -2.26 -18.87
N LEU A 211 0.77 -2.94 -17.88
CA LEU A 211 0.09 -4.02 -17.18
C LEU A 211 -0.77 -3.41 -16.07
N ALA A 212 -2.04 -3.16 -16.34
CA ALA A 212 -2.93 -2.48 -15.39
C ALA A 212 -3.26 -3.33 -14.15
N ASP A 213 -3.30 -4.67 -14.31
CA ASP A 213 -3.57 -5.61 -13.23
C ASP A 213 -2.36 -5.74 -12.30
N ALA A 214 -2.51 -5.33 -11.04
CA ALA A 214 -1.44 -5.38 -10.05
C ALA A 214 -1.02 -6.82 -9.71
N ASN A 215 -1.96 -7.77 -9.65
CA ASN A 215 -1.66 -9.16 -9.35
C ASN A 215 -0.83 -9.78 -10.48
N GLU A 216 -1.20 -9.52 -11.72
CA GLU A 216 -0.44 -9.99 -12.88
C GLU A 216 1.00 -9.44 -12.90
N ARG A 217 1.17 -8.14 -12.59
CA ARG A 217 2.51 -7.56 -12.48
C ARG A 217 3.32 -8.20 -11.36
N ARG A 218 2.69 -8.43 -10.20
CA ARG A 218 3.32 -9.05 -9.03
C ARG A 218 3.81 -10.46 -9.33
N GLU A 219 2.96 -11.27 -9.95
CA GLU A 219 3.31 -12.63 -10.37
C GLU A 219 4.45 -12.65 -11.38
N LEU A 220 4.41 -11.74 -12.37
CA LEU A 220 5.46 -11.61 -13.36
C LEU A 220 6.81 -11.25 -12.72
N ILE A 221 6.82 -10.27 -11.80
CA ILE A 221 8.03 -9.85 -11.09
C ILE A 221 8.59 -11.00 -10.27
N SER A 222 7.76 -11.67 -9.45
CA SER A 222 8.17 -12.80 -8.62
C SER A 222 8.79 -13.91 -9.47
N LYS A 223 8.07 -14.36 -10.49
CA LYS A 223 8.52 -15.44 -11.38
C LYS A 223 9.84 -15.11 -12.08
N ARG A 224 9.95 -13.90 -12.66
CA ARG A 224 11.16 -13.49 -13.36
C ARG A 224 12.35 -13.30 -12.40
N THR A 225 12.11 -12.78 -11.21
CA THR A 225 13.13 -12.65 -10.17
C THR A 225 13.67 -14.03 -9.76
N GLU A 226 12.79 -15.02 -9.55
CA GLU A 226 13.19 -16.39 -9.24
C GLU A 226 13.95 -17.08 -10.39
N GLU A 227 13.52 -16.87 -11.64
CA GLU A 227 14.21 -17.38 -12.83
C GLU A 227 15.63 -16.82 -12.93
N LEU A 228 15.78 -15.49 -12.76
CA LEU A 228 17.08 -14.82 -12.80
C LEU A 228 17.98 -15.25 -11.64
N ALA A 229 17.44 -15.41 -10.43
CA ALA A 229 18.21 -15.88 -9.27
C ALA A 229 18.78 -17.28 -9.51
N ARG A 230 17.98 -18.20 -10.05
CA ARG A 230 18.44 -19.55 -10.41
C ARG A 230 19.56 -19.55 -11.46
N LEU A 231 19.49 -18.64 -12.44
CA LEU A 231 20.58 -18.49 -13.43
C LEU A 231 21.88 -17.96 -12.82
N GLN A 232 21.80 -17.37 -11.62
CA GLN A 232 22.95 -16.94 -10.84
C GLN A 232 23.35 -17.93 -9.75
N GLU A 233 22.84 -19.18 -9.80
CA GLU A 233 23.06 -20.23 -8.81
C GLU A 233 22.67 -19.80 -7.39
N GLY A 234 21.66 -18.93 -7.28
CA GLY A 234 21.22 -18.35 -6.02
C GLY A 234 19.72 -18.41 -5.81
N THR A 235 19.28 -17.90 -4.66
CA THR A 235 17.89 -17.72 -4.26
C THR A 235 17.66 -16.24 -3.95
N ALA A 236 16.60 -15.66 -4.49
CA ALA A 236 16.26 -14.27 -4.22
C ALA A 236 15.53 -14.09 -2.88
N ILE A 237 15.93 -13.09 -2.11
CA ILE A 237 15.16 -12.63 -0.93
C ILE A 237 14.05 -11.71 -1.44
N VAL A 238 12.81 -12.19 -1.43
CA VAL A 238 11.64 -11.47 -1.94
C VAL A 238 10.60 -11.31 -0.83
N PRO A 239 10.81 -10.39 0.14
CA PRO A 239 9.81 -10.12 1.16
C PRO A 239 8.48 -9.67 0.51
N PRO A 240 7.32 -10.17 0.95
CA PRO A 240 6.02 -9.81 0.37
C PRO A 240 5.79 -8.29 0.30
N SER A 241 6.14 -7.56 1.36
CA SER A 241 5.99 -6.09 1.41
C SER A 241 6.86 -5.37 0.39
N LEU A 242 8.10 -5.84 0.17
CA LEU A 242 8.99 -5.29 -0.85
C LEU A 242 8.48 -5.59 -2.26
N LEU A 243 8.02 -6.82 -2.50
CA LEU A 243 7.43 -7.20 -3.78
C LEU A 243 6.20 -6.34 -4.11
N ASP A 244 5.33 -6.09 -3.13
CA ASP A 244 4.15 -5.24 -3.30
C ASP A 244 4.55 -3.78 -3.60
N GLU A 245 5.55 -3.25 -2.89
CA GLU A 245 6.07 -1.90 -3.15
C GLU A 245 6.69 -1.78 -4.54
N VAL A 246 7.52 -2.75 -4.95
CA VAL A 246 8.13 -2.79 -6.31
C VAL A 246 7.06 -2.90 -7.39
N THR A 247 6.04 -3.76 -7.18
CA THR A 247 4.91 -3.89 -8.09
C THR A 247 4.17 -2.56 -8.29
N ALA A 248 4.07 -1.76 -7.24
CA ALA A 248 3.41 -0.46 -7.27
C ALA A 248 4.27 0.67 -7.88
N LEU A 249 5.56 0.43 -8.14
CA LEU A 249 6.47 1.39 -8.75
C LEU A 249 6.56 1.28 -10.28
N VAL A 250 6.11 0.18 -10.89
CA VAL A 250 6.31 -0.10 -12.31
C VAL A 250 5.00 -0.39 -13.03
N GLU A 251 4.88 0.07 -14.28
CA GLU A 251 3.78 -0.26 -15.20
C GLU A 251 4.15 -1.40 -16.14
N TRP A 252 5.45 -1.50 -16.49
CA TRP A 252 6.03 -2.52 -17.38
C TRP A 252 7.31 -3.08 -16.76
N PRO A 253 7.20 -4.11 -15.91
CA PRO A 253 8.33 -4.60 -15.12
C PRO A 253 9.33 -5.38 -15.97
N VAL A 254 10.60 -4.99 -15.85
CA VAL A 254 11.75 -5.65 -16.47
C VAL A 254 12.81 -5.91 -15.42
N PRO A 255 12.84 -7.09 -14.78
CA PRO A 255 13.87 -7.45 -13.81
C PRO A 255 15.23 -7.62 -14.50
N LEU A 256 16.29 -7.07 -13.90
CA LEU A 256 17.66 -7.09 -14.38
C LEU A 256 18.61 -7.47 -13.24
N VAL A 257 19.61 -8.31 -13.54
CA VAL A 257 20.67 -8.68 -12.60
C VAL A 257 21.76 -7.62 -12.65
N CYS A 258 22.13 -7.12 -11.47
CA CYS A 258 23.24 -6.20 -11.23
C CYS A 258 24.23 -6.84 -10.27
N SER A 259 25.44 -6.28 -10.19
CA SER A 259 26.52 -6.76 -9.31
C SER A 259 27.11 -5.62 -8.47
N PHE A 260 27.85 -6.01 -7.46
CA PHE A 260 28.71 -5.13 -6.68
C PHE A 260 30.04 -5.83 -6.37
N GLU A 261 31.01 -5.08 -5.88
CA GLU A 261 32.35 -5.61 -5.63
C GLU A 261 32.34 -6.57 -4.43
N GLU A 262 32.97 -7.75 -4.58
CA GLU A 262 33.05 -8.82 -3.57
C GLU A 262 33.62 -8.35 -2.22
N ARG A 263 34.49 -7.32 -2.23
CA ARG A 263 35.06 -6.77 -0.99
C ARG A 263 34.02 -6.30 0.03
N PHE A 264 32.82 -5.93 -0.44
CA PHE A 264 31.74 -5.53 0.46
C PHE A 264 31.16 -6.70 1.26
N LEU A 265 31.35 -7.95 0.83
CA LEU A 265 30.90 -9.13 1.55
C LEU A 265 31.63 -9.34 2.91
N ASP A 266 32.71 -8.59 3.17
CA ASP A 266 33.35 -8.52 4.48
C ASP A 266 32.47 -7.79 5.54
N VAL A 267 31.49 -7.00 5.09
CA VAL A 267 30.51 -6.31 5.95
C VAL A 267 29.38 -7.30 6.29
N PRO A 268 28.80 -7.21 7.49
CA PRO A 268 27.62 -8.03 7.82
C PRO A 268 26.56 -7.97 6.72
N GLN A 269 26.15 -9.14 6.23
CA GLN A 269 25.22 -9.23 5.11
C GLN A 269 23.86 -8.53 5.41
N GLU A 270 23.44 -8.50 6.68
CA GLU A 270 22.21 -7.85 7.12
C GLU A 270 22.24 -6.34 6.80
N ALA A 271 23.39 -5.69 7.00
CA ALA A 271 23.54 -4.26 6.66
C ALA A 271 23.43 -4.02 5.15
N LEU A 272 24.06 -4.89 4.34
CA LEU A 272 24.01 -4.79 2.89
C LEU A 272 22.60 -5.06 2.36
N ILE A 273 21.94 -6.11 2.88
CA ILE A 273 20.56 -6.49 2.50
C ILE A 273 19.60 -5.34 2.82
N THR A 274 19.64 -4.83 4.05
CA THR A 274 18.76 -3.71 4.45
C THR A 274 18.98 -2.48 3.59
N THR A 275 20.24 -2.10 3.35
CA THR A 275 20.60 -0.98 2.48
C THR A 275 20.02 -1.14 1.08
N MET A 276 20.13 -2.32 0.49
CA MET A 276 19.64 -2.57 -0.88
C MET A 276 18.11 -2.66 -0.93
N GLN A 277 17.46 -3.28 0.07
CA GLN A 277 16.01 -3.44 0.09
C GLN A 277 15.28 -2.15 0.48
N ASP A 278 15.69 -1.50 1.57
CA ASP A 278 14.94 -0.37 2.12
C ASP A 278 15.16 0.92 1.33
N ASN A 279 16.39 1.16 0.87
CA ASN A 279 16.70 2.39 0.15
C ASN A 279 16.50 2.28 -1.35
N GLN A 280 16.85 1.14 -1.96
CA GLN A 280 16.88 0.98 -3.42
C GLN A 280 15.82 0.04 -3.97
N LYS A 281 15.09 -0.70 -3.13
CA LYS A 281 14.04 -1.65 -3.51
C LYS A 281 14.56 -2.80 -4.39
N TYR A 282 15.80 -3.25 -4.13
CA TYR A 282 16.42 -4.36 -4.84
C TYR A 282 16.14 -5.69 -4.15
N PHE A 283 16.11 -6.77 -4.91
CA PHE A 283 16.06 -8.13 -4.39
C PHE A 283 17.48 -8.69 -4.32
N CYS A 284 17.94 -8.99 -3.10
CA CYS A 284 19.26 -9.57 -2.86
C CYS A 284 19.26 -11.06 -3.17
N LEU A 285 20.42 -11.62 -3.53
CA LEU A 285 20.59 -13.04 -3.83
C LEU A 285 21.44 -13.72 -2.75
N LEU A 286 21.01 -14.89 -2.32
CA LEU A 286 21.76 -15.77 -1.41
C LEU A 286 22.23 -17.02 -2.16
N ASP A 287 23.39 -17.54 -1.75
CA ASP A 287 23.86 -18.86 -2.17
C ASP A 287 23.13 -19.99 -1.43
N VAL A 288 23.54 -21.24 -1.66
CA VAL A 288 22.97 -22.43 -1.06
C VAL A 288 23.19 -22.52 0.46
N ASP A 289 24.20 -21.83 0.99
CA ASP A 289 24.54 -21.76 2.42
C ASP A 289 23.85 -20.57 3.12
N GLY A 290 23.04 -19.79 2.41
CA GLY A 290 22.35 -18.62 2.93
C GLY A 290 23.23 -17.37 3.05
N LYS A 291 24.39 -17.35 2.39
CA LYS A 291 25.29 -16.20 2.33
C LYS A 291 24.94 -15.30 1.16
N LEU A 292 25.10 -13.98 1.37
CA LEU A 292 24.85 -12.99 0.35
C LEU A 292 25.81 -13.16 -0.85
N LEU A 293 25.24 -13.27 -2.05
CA LEU A 293 25.99 -13.17 -3.30
C LEU A 293 26.28 -11.70 -3.63
N PRO A 294 27.40 -11.39 -4.32
CA PRO A 294 27.70 -10.01 -4.75
C PRO A 294 26.83 -9.59 -5.95
N ARG A 295 25.55 -9.90 -5.87
CA ARG A 295 24.55 -9.67 -6.93
C ARG A 295 23.21 -9.30 -6.34
N PHE A 296 22.44 -8.51 -7.09
CA PHE A 296 21.08 -8.14 -6.73
C PHE A 296 20.22 -8.01 -8.00
N ILE A 297 18.91 -8.02 -7.85
CA ILE A 297 17.98 -7.82 -8.94
C ILE A 297 17.24 -6.49 -8.72
N THR A 298 17.32 -5.63 -9.72
CA THR A 298 16.47 -4.43 -9.84
C THR A 298 15.32 -4.69 -10.79
N VAL A 299 14.19 -3.99 -10.62
CA VAL A 299 13.06 -4.05 -11.54
C VAL A 299 12.92 -2.70 -12.23
N ALA A 300 13.37 -2.65 -13.48
CA ALA A 300 13.20 -1.46 -14.31
C ALA A 300 11.75 -1.32 -14.78
N ASN A 301 11.30 -0.08 -14.97
CA ASN A 301 9.98 0.22 -15.56
C ASN A 301 10.09 0.47 -17.07
N ILE A 302 11.06 -0.11 -17.74
CA ILE A 302 11.28 0.10 -19.17
C ILE A 302 12.01 -1.09 -19.77
N GLU A 303 11.58 -1.52 -20.94
CA GLU A 303 12.31 -2.44 -21.80
C GLU A 303 13.33 -1.63 -22.62
N SER A 304 14.55 -1.52 -22.08
CA SER A 304 15.60 -0.70 -22.67
C SER A 304 16.19 -1.35 -23.92
N LYS A 305 16.54 -0.52 -24.90
CA LYS A 305 17.35 -0.95 -26.06
C LYS A 305 18.81 -1.27 -25.65
N ASP A 306 19.27 -0.72 -24.52
CA ASP A 306 20.58 -0.97 -23.94
C ASP A 306 20.43 -1.21 -22.42
N PRO A 307 20.11 -2.45 -21.99
CA PRO A 307 19.93 -2.80 -20.60
C PRO A 307 21.20 -2.55 -19.75
N GLN A 308 22.39 -2.59 -20.36
CA GLN A 308 23.65 -2.40 -19.66
C GLN A 308 23.76 -1.01 -19.04
N GLN A 309 23.15 0.01 -19.65
CA GLN A 309 23.12 1.37 -19.07
C GLN A 309 22.29 1.41 -17.77
N ILE A 310 21.20 0.66 -17.73
CA ILE A 310 20.36 0.55 -16.53
C ILE A 310 21.13 -0.20 -15.44
N ILE A 311 21.76 -1.32 -15.78
CA ILE A 311 22.58 -2.13 -14.86
C ILE A 311 23.68 -1.26 -14.27
N ALA A 312 24.52 -0.66 -15.11
CA ALA A 312 25.62 0.21 -14.67
C ALA A 312 25.15 1.40 -13.82
N GLY A 313 23.97 1.96 -14.15
CA GLY A 313 23.36 3.04 -13.36
C GLY A 313 23.00 2.58 -11.94
N ASN A 314 22.38 1.40 -11.79
CA ASN A 314 22.00 0.85 -10.49
C ASN A 314 23.22 0.42 -9.67
N GLU A 315 24.23 -0.20 -10.29
CA GLU A 315 25.51 -0.54 -9.65
C GLU A 315 26.23 0.71 -9.15
N LYS A 316 26.20 1.79 -9.92
CA LYS A 316 26.78 3.09 -9.51
C LYS A 316 26.04 3.71 -8.32
N VAL A 317 24.73 3.54 -8.21
CA VAL A 317 23.93 4.08 -7.10
C VAL A 317 24.13 3.30 -5.82
N VAL A 318 24.26 1.98 -5.89
CA VAL A 318 24.42 1.14 -4.69
C VAL A 318 25.81 1.26 -4.08
N ARG A 319 26.87 1.42 -4.91
CA ARG A 319 28.26 1.43 -4.47
C ARG A 319 28.58 2.42 -3.33
N PRO A 320 28.18 3.70 -3.38
CA PRO A 320 28.44 4.64 -2.27
C PRO A 320 27.85 4.15 -0.95
N ARG A 321 26.63 3.61 -0.97
CA ARG A 321 25.95 3.10 0.22
C ARG A 321 26.67 1.90 0.84
N LEU A 322 27.14 0.97 -0.01
CA LEU A 322 27.94 -0.16 0.47
C LEU A 322 29.32 0.29 0.97
N THR A 323 29.88 1.34 0.36
CA THR A 323 31.13 1.95 0.82
C THR A 323 30.98 2.59 2.20
N ASP A 324 29.87 3.26 2.45
CA ASP A 324 29.57 3.85 3.76
C ASP A 324 29.45 2.74 4.83
N ALA A 325 28.72 1.66 4.53
CA ALA A 325 28.59 0.51 5.43
C ALA A 325 29.95 -0.14 5.72
N GLU A 326 30.80 -0.34 4.69
CA GLU A 326 32.16 -0.86 4.83
C GLU A 326 33.01 0.07 5.70
N PHE A 327 32.93 1.37 5.48
CA PHE A 327 33.68 2.38 6.23
C PHE A 327 33.31 2.34 7.72
N PHE A 328 32.04 2.40 8.08
CA PHE A 328 31.59 2.38 9.47
C PHE A 328 31.95 1.07 10.14
N PHE A 329 31.74 -0.07 9.47
CA PHE A 329 32.13 -1.36 10.01
C PHE A 329 33.63 -1.46 10.32
N LYS A 330 34.49 -1.02 9.40
CA LYS A 330 35.93 -1.00 9.61
C LYS A 330 36.38 0.01 10.67
N GLN A 331 35.66 1.14 10.78
CA GLN A 331 35.97 2.17 11.76
C GLN A 331 35.67 1.68 13.17
N ASP A 332 34.50 1.06 13.39
CA ASP A 332 34.12 0.51 14.68
C ASP A 332 35.05 -0.60 15.16
N LYS A 333 35.55 -1.44 14.24
CA LYS A 333 36.50 -2.54 14.55
C LYS A 333 37.88 -2.07 15.01
N LYS A 334 38.19 -0.77 14.97
CA LYS A 334 39.47 -0.23 15.49
C LYS A 334 39.57 -0.21 17.00
N GLN A 335 38.43 -0.37 17.69
CA GLN A 335 38.33 -0.46 19.14
C GLN A 335 37.47 -1.69 19.51
N LYS A 336 37.58 -2.14 20.76
CA LYS A 336 36.77 -3.27 21.23
C LYS A 336 35.34 -2.81 21.47
N LEU A 337 34.38 -3.73 21.31
CA LEU A 337 32.97 -3.47 21.58
C LEU A 337 32.76 -2.94 23.01
N GLU A 338 33.50 -3.45 23.99
CA GLU A 338 33.44 -3.01 25.38
C GLU A 338 33.75 -1.53 25.56
N ASP A 339 34.66 -0.98 24.75
CA ASP A 339 35.08 0.43 24.87
C ASP A 339 33.95 1.40 24.59
N PHE A 340 32.98 0.99 23.77
CA PHE A 340 31.77 1.77 23.49
C PHE A 340 30.85 1.90 24.73
N ASN A 341 31.00 1.00 25.72
CA ASN A 341 30.20 1.04 26.93
C ASN A 341 30.35 2.36 27.71
N LEU A 342 31.53 2.95 27.68
CA LEU A 342 31.80 4.25 28.32
C LEU A 342 30.96 5.39 27.71
N ARG A 343 30.70 5.33 26.40
CA ARG A 343 29.86 6.34 25.72
C ARG A 343 28.39 6.26 26.19
N LEU A 344 27.93 5.09 26.62
CA LEU A 344 26.57 4.88 27.12
C LEU A 344 26.30 5.53 28.47
N GLN A 345 27.33 5.99 29.19
CA GLN A 345 27.17 6.78 30.42
C GLN A 345 26.48 8.11 30.16
N ASN A 346 26.64 8.65 28.95
CA ASN A 346 26.03 9.91 28.53
C ASN A 346 24.66 9.74 27.89
N VAL A 347 24.19 8.51 27.70
CA VAL A 347 22.89 8.19 27.11
C VAL A 347 21.89 7.94 28.22
N VAL A 348 20.96 8.86 28.42
CA VAL A 348 19.92 8.75 29.47
C VAL A 348 18.98 7.59 29.12
N PHE A 349 18.88 6.61 30.03
CA PHE A 349 17.85 5.57 29.94
C PHE A 349 16.52 6.06 30.52
N GLN A 350 16.57 6.55 31.74
CA GLN A 350 15.44 7.13 32.43
C GLN A 350 15.97 7.96 33.62
N GLU A 351 15.39 9.15 33.86
CA GLU A 351 15.90 10.15 34.83
C GLU A 351 16.23 9.56 36.20
N LYS A 352 15.35 8.70 36.75
CA LYS A 352 15.53 8.09 38.06
C LYS A 352 16.34 6.79 38.04
N LEU A 353 16.52 6.19 36.91
CA LEU A 353 17.21 4.91 36.75
C LEU A 353 18.62 5.03 36.12
N GLY A 354 19.01 6.27 35.80
CA GLY A 354 20.34 6.58 35.27
C GLY A 354 20.49 6.34 33.75
N SER A 355 21.72 6.07 33.35
CA SER A 355 22.13 5.93 31.98
C SER A 355 21.83 4.51 31.41
N VAL A 356 22.03 4.35 30.09
CA VAL A 356 22.01 3.03 29.42
C VAL A 356 23.14 2.15 29.95
N TYR A 357 24.31 2.74 30.31
CA TYR A 357 25.37 2.02 30.97
C TYR A 357 24.92 1.46 32.34
N ASP A 358 24.26 2.26 33.19
CA ASP A 358 23.75 1.79 34.48
C ASP A 358 22.74 0.65 34.30
N LYS A 359 21.93 0.72 33.26
CA LYS A 359 21.02 -0.37 32.87
C LYS A 359 21.78 -1.61 32.50
N ALA A 360 22.82 -1.53 31.65
CA ALA A 360 23.64 -2.67 31.25
C ALA A 360 24.29 -3.36 32.44
N VAL A 361 24.80 -2.57 33.41
CA VAL A 361 25.37 -3.11 34.67
C VAL A 361 24.31 -3.87 35.49
N ARG A 362 23.09 -3.35 35.59
CA ARG A 362 22.01 -4.06 36.29
C ARG A 362 21.61 -5.36 35.56
N VAL A 363 21.51 -5.31 34.22
CA VAL A 363 21.22 -6.50 33.39
C VAL A 363 22.30 -7.55 33.56
N SER A 364 23.59 -7.16 33.55
CA SER A 364 24.73 -8.06 33.78
C SER A 364 24.61 -8.82 35.11
N LYS A 365 24.36 -8.09 36.22
CA LYS A 365 24.20 -8.70 37.55
C LYS A 365 22.99 -9.63 37.62
N LEU A 366 21.87 -9.24 37.03
CA LEU A 366 20.66 -10.03 37.03
C LEU A 366 20.81 -11.31 36.17
N ALA A 367 21.43 -11.20 35.03
CA ALA A 367 21.72 -12.34 34.14
C ALA A 367 22.65 -13.34 34.82
N ALA A 368 23.71 -12.87 35.46
CA ALA A 368 24.61 -13.74 36.27
C ALA A 368 23.88 -14.46 37.41
N TYR A 369 22.89 -13.80 38.02
CA TYR A 369 22.08 -14.42 39.07
C TYR A 369 21.11 -15.48 38.56
N ILE A 370 20.52 -15.26 37.39
CA ILE A 370 19.52 -16.16 36.78
C ILE A 370 20.18 -17.38 36.14
N ALA A 371 21.27 -17.17 35.38
CA ALA A 371 21.88 -18.19 34.53
C ALA A 371 22.12 -19.56 35.23
N PRO A 372 22.74 -19.64 36.43
CA PRO A 372 22.94 -20.92 37.09
C PRO A 372 21.63 -21.64 37.46
N ARG A 373 20.55 -20.90 37.66
CA ARG A 373 19.23 -21.43 38.04
C ARG A 373 18.51 -22.12 36.87
N ILE A 374 18.92 -21.79 35.65
CA ILE A 374 18.37 -22.38 34.43
C ILE A 374 19.41 -23.22 33.67
N GLY A 375 20.54 -23.53 34.32
CA GLY A 375 21.60 -24.37 33.75
C GLY A 375 22.59 -23.65 32.84
N GLY A 376 22.61 -22.29 32.86
CA GLY A 376 23.52 -21.47 32.07
C GLY A 376 24.80 -21.06 32.84
N ASP A 377 25.79 -20.53 32.09
CA ASP A 377 27.04 -20.01 32.64
C ASP A 377 26.87 -18.58 33.15
N ALA A 378 27.18 -18.37 34.43
CA ALA A 378 27.02 -17.07 35.10
C ALA A 378 27.97 -15.98 34.55
N ALA A 379 29.21 -16.38 34.21
CA ALA A 379 30.20 -15.42 33.70
C ALA A 379 29.87 -14.97 32.27
N TRP A 380 29.44 -15.87 31.42
CA TRP A 380 28.98 -15.56 30.07
C TRP A 380 27.71 -14.71 30.09
N ALA A 381 26.75 -15.04 30.95
CA ALA A 381 25.53 -14.25 31.12
C ALA A 381 25.82 -12.84 31.62
N ALA A 382 26.74 -12.68 32.58
CA ALA A 382 27.18 -11.38 33.04
C ALA A 382 27.84 -10.57 31.89
N ARG A 383 28.70 -11.23 31.13
CA ARG A 383 29.41 -10.61 29.99
C ARG A 383 28.44 -10.15 28.91
N ALA A 384 27.52 -11.02 28.49
CA ALA A 384 26.49 -10.69 27.54
C ALA A 384 25.61 -9.52 28.00
N GLY A 385 25.21 -9.52 29.29
CA GLY A 385 24.45 -8.43 29.86
C GLY A 385 25.19 -7.09 29.84
N LEU A 386 26.49 -7.08 30.13
CA LEU A 386 27.33 -5.87 30.11
C LEU A 386 27.51 -5.31 28.69
N LEU A 387 27.70 -6.19 27.70
CA LEU A 387 27.91 -5.80 26.30
C LEU A 387 26.61 -5.53 25.55
N SER A 388 25.46 -5.87 26.12
CA SER A 388 24.16 -5.96 25.45
C SER A 388 23.71 -4.68 24.70
N LYS A 389 24.26 -3.53 25.05
CA LYS A 389 23.88 -2.22 24.47
C LYS A 389 25.06 -1.43 23.93
N CYS A 390 26.25 -2.03 23.89
CA CYS A 390 27.47 -1.32 23.46
C CYS A 390 27.38 -0.87 21.98
N ASP A 391 26.72 -1.67 21.16
CA ASP A 391 26.56 -1.38 19.72
C ASP A 391 25.71 -0.14 19.43
N LEU A 392 24.86 0.29 20.36
CA LEU A 392 24.12 1.56 20.23
C LEU A 392 25.00 2.79 20.10
N ALA A 393 26.25 2.70 20.58
CA ALA A 393 27.22 3.80 20.53
C ALA A 393 28.20 3.66 19.35
N THR A 394 28.02 2.69 18.47
CA THR A 394 28.84 2.47 17.26
C THR A 394 28.37 3.36 16.12
N GLU A 395 29.26 3.65 15.19
CA GLU A 395 28.94 4.40 13.97
C GLU A 395 27.99 3.62 13.08
N MET A 396 28.17 2.27 13.00
CA MET A 396 27.28 1.38 12.26
C MET A 396 25.82 1.48 12.69
N VAL A 397 25.53 1.38 13.99
CA VAL A 397 24.15 1.49 14.49
C VAL A 397 23.63 2.92 14.43
N GLY A 398 24.52 3.92 14.50
CA GLY A 398 24.16 5.31 14.31
C GLY A 398 23.61 5.60 12.91
N GLU A 399 24.22 5.01 11.88
CA GLU A 399 23.80 5.16 10.48
C GLU A 399 22.73 4.14 10.06
N PHE A 400 22.81 2.89 10.58
CA PHE A 400 21.90 1.80 10.31
C PHE A 400 21.24 1.30 11.61
N PRO A 401 20.21 1.97 12.10
CA PRO A 401 19.56 1.64 13.39
C PRO A 401 19.02 0.21 13.49
N GLU A 402 18.67 -0.38 12.37
CA GLU A 402 18.21 -1.77 12.24
C GLU A 402 19.30 -2.80 12.54
N MET A 403 20.57 -2.40 12.49
CA MET A 403 21.72 -3.22 12.84
C MET A 403 21.90 -3.40 14.37
N GLN A 404 21.06 -2.76 15.17
CA GLN A 404 21.08 -2.92 16.62
C GLN A 404 20.96 -4.41 17.03
N GLY A 405 21.90 -4.89 17.81
CA GLY A 405 22.07 -6.29 18.20
C GLY A 405 22.88 -7.10 17.19
N VAL A 406 22.64 -6.94 15.89
CA VAL A 406 23.41 -7.59 14.82
C VAL A 406 24.84 -7.07 14.82
N ALA A 407 25.04 -5.76 14.84
CA ALA A 407 26.39 -5.16 14.93
C ALA A 407 27.13 -5.63 16.19
N GLY A 408 26.43 -5.66 17.34
CA GLY A 408 26.96 -6.19 18.58
C GLY A 408 27.47 -7.63 18.46
N TYR A 409 26.70 -8.49 17.79
CA TYR A 409 27.08 -9.89 17.52
C TYR A 409 28.40 -9.97 16.73
N TYR A 410 28.50 -9.26 15.60
CA TYR A 410 29.68 -9.31 14.75
C TYR A 410 30.93 -8.71 15.43
N TYR A 411 30.76 -7.62 16.16
CA TYR A 411 31.89 -6.98 16.90
C TYR A 411 32.35 -7.85 18.08
N ALA A 412 31.43 -8.48 18.81
CA ALA A 412 31.79 -9.42 19.86
C ALA A 412 32.60 -10.61 19.34
N LEU A 413 32.18 -11.22 18.22
CA LEU A 413 32.96 -12.28 17.57
C LEU A 413 34.32 -11.79 17.11
N ASN A 414 34.41 -10.58 16.52
CA ASN A 414 35.68 -9.98 16.11
C ASN A 414 36.64 -9.78 17.29
N ASP A 415 36.12 -9.48 18.47
CA ASP A 415 36.89 -9.25 19.68
C ASP A 415 37.26 -10.55 20.41
N GLY A 416 36.81 -11.70 19.90
CA GLY A 416 37.10 -13.04 20.46
C GLY A 416 36.19 -13.43 21.65
N GLU A 417 35.03 -12.79 21.78
CA GLU A 417 34.03 -13.22 22.76
C GLU A 417 33.49 -14.62 22.43
N PRO A 418 33.07 -15.41 23.44
CA PRO A 418 32.40 -16.70 23.20
C PRO A 418 31.19 -16.52 22.29
N GLN A 419 30.94 -17.49 21.42
CA GLN A 419 29.82 -17.45 20.44
C GLN A 419 28.48 -17.25 21.14
N ASP A 420 28.23 -17.89 22.29
CA ASP A 420 26.97 -17.71 23.03
C ASP A 420 26.81 -16.31 23.59
N VAL A 421 27.90 -15.67 24.01
CA VAL A 421 27.91 -14.26 24.44
C VAL A 421 27.55 -13.36 23.26
N ALA A 422 28.22 -13.56 22.11
CA ALA A 422 27.93 -12.79 20.92
C ALA A 422 26.48 -12.98 20.44
N LEU A 423 25.98 -14.22 20.39
CA LEU A 423 24.64 -14.55 19.97
C LEU A 423 23.58 -13.87 20.86
N ALA A 424 23.79 -13.85 22.17
CA ALA A 424 22.91 -13.20 23.13
C ALA A 424 22.72 -11.69 22.86
N LEU A 425 23.73 -11.00 22.26
CA LEU A 425 23.62 -9.58 21.90
C LEU A 425 22.60 -9.35 20.78
N ASN A 426 22.45 -10.30 19.87
CA ASN A 426 21.45 -10.24 18.82
C ASN A 426 20.08 -10.72 19.32
N GLU A 427 20.03 -11.87 20.01
CA GLU A 427 18.79 -12.53 20.42
C GLU A 427 18.00 -11.77 21.47
N GLN A 428 18.62 -10.88 22.25
CA GLN A 428 17.92 -10.03 23.22
C GLN A 428 16.81 -9.17 22.59
N TYR A 429 16.85 -9.00 21.27
CA TYR A 429 15.86 -8.23 20.51
C TYR A 429 14.79 -9.10 19.85
N MET A 430 14.84 -10.42 20.06
CA MET A 430 13.87 -11.35 19.47
C MET A 430 12.65 -11.55 20.39
N PRO A 431 11.44 -11.59 19.82
CA PRO A 431 11.09 -11.29 18.43
C PRO A 431 11.15 -9.77 18.12
N ARG A 432 11.67 -9.39 16.95
CA ARG A 432 11.81 -7.99 16.55
C ARG A 432 10.51 -7.32 16.14
N GLY A 433 9.39 -8.01 16.13
CA GLY A 433 8.08 -7.51 15.79
C GLY A 433 6.98 -8.42 16.30
N ALA A 434 5.73 -7.94 16.29
CA ALA A 434 4.58 -8.80 16.42
C ALA A 434 4.50 -9.67 15.16
N GLY A 435 4.57 -10.99 15.36
CA GLY A 435 4.54 -11.96 14.28
C GLY A 435 3.25 -11.97 13.48
#